data_9543ca7e24102829d3deeb0cd0f802cb
#
_entry.id   9543ca7e24102829d3deeb0cd0f802cb
#
_cell.length_a   1.000
_cell.length_b   1.000
_cell.length_c   1.000
_cell.angle_alpha   90.00
_cell.angle_beta   90.00
_cell.angle_gamma   90.00
#
_symmetry.space_group_name_H-M   'P 1'
#
loop_
_entity.id
_entity.type
_entity.pdbx_description
1 polymer ?
#
loop_
_entity_poly.entity_id
_entity_poly.type
_entity_poly.pdbx_seq_one_letter_code
_entity_poly.pdbx_strand_id
1 'polypeptide(L)'
;AYYFRAHQNHKNNDYEKSNEVIALLSQKFSSQPYWAAKSLLLMAQNFYAVKDAFQATYILESLIENYKQFPEIIKTGETLLNQIKEKQAEQNASLSQSSATNEIQ
;
A
#
# COMPACT_ATOMS: atom_id res chain seq x y z
N ALA A 1 13.56 12.46 10.55
CA ALA A 1 14.74 11.62 10.34
C ALA A 1 14.36 10.18 10.01
N TYR A 2 13.49 9.56 10.80
CA TYR A 2 13.10 8.16 10.53
C TYR A 2 12.31 8.03 9.22
N TYR A 3 11.38 8.96 8.94
CA TYR A 3 10.64 8.93 7.67
C TYR A 3 11.62 9.02 6.49
N PHE A 4 12.63 9.88 6.61
CA PHE A 4 13.63 10.03 5.57
C PHE A 4 14.38 8.71 5.33
N ARG A 5 14.72 7.99 6.40
CA ARG A 5 15.38 6.68 6.28
C ARG A 5 14.48 5.65 5.61
N ALA A 6 13.20 5.61 5.99
CA ALA A 6 12.24 4.71 5.36
C ALA A 6 12.09 5.01 3.87
N HIS A 7 12.01 6.30 3.52
CA HIS A 7 11.89 6.74 2.14
C HIS A 7 13.16 6.39 1.34
N GLN A 8 14.34 6.54 1.93
CA GLN A 8 15.59 6.13 1.30
C GLN A 8 15.61 4.62 1.04
N ASN A 9 15.19 3.83 2.01
CA ASN A 9 15.09 2.38 1.84
C ASN A 9 14.11 2.01 0.73
N HIS A 10 12.98 2.72 0.63
CA HIS A 10 12.03 2.52 -0.46
C HIS A 10 12.67 2.82 -1.81
N LYS A 11 13.36 3.95 -1.94
CA LYS A 11 14.04 4.33 -3.18
C LYS A 11 15.10 3.33 -3.60
N ASN A 12 15.75 2.70 -2.63
CA ASN A 12 16.78 1.68 -2.88
C ASN A 12 16.19 0.28 -3.06
N ASN A 13 14.85 0.17 -3.17
CA ASN A 13 14.13 -1.09 -3.30
C ASN A 13 14.29 -2.01 -2.08
N ASP A 14 14.62 -1.44 -0.92
CA ASP A 14 14.71 -2.19 0.33
C ASP A 14 13.41 -2.01 1.12
N TYR A 15 12.36 -2.67 0.64
CA TYR A 15 11.00 -2.45 1.13
C TYR A 15 10.80 -2.99 2.53
N GLU A 16 11.44 -4.09 2.88
CA GLU A 16 11.32 -4.66 4.21
C GLU A 16 11.95 -3.74 5.26
N LYS A 17 13.14 -3.19 4.99
CA LYS A 17 13.78 -2.23 5.89
C LYS A 17 12.96 -0.95 5.99
N SER A 18 12.39 -0.49 4.88
CA SER A 18 11.50 0.67 4.90
C SER A 18 10.34 0.43 5.85
N ASN A 19 9.68 -0.72 5.76
CA ASN A 19 8.57 -1.06 6.64
C ASN A 19 8.99 -1.21 8.11
N GLU A 20 10.17 -1.77 8.37
CA GLU A 20 10.70 -1.85 9.73
C GLU A 20 10.88 -0.46 10.35
N VAL A 21 11.43 0.48 9.59
CA VAL A 21 11.59 1.86 10.05
C VAL A 21 10.23 2.49 10.31
N ILE A 22 9.26 2.27 9.42
CA ILE A 22 7.90 2.80 9.58
C ILE A 22 7.24 2.22 10.83
N ALA A 23 7.43 0.95 11.11
CA ALA A 23 6.89 0.32 12.32
C ALA A 23 7.44 0.97 13.59
N LEU A 24 8.73 1.33 13.60
CA LEU A 24 9.32 2.07 14.70
C LEU A 24 8.73 3.47 14.84
N LEU A 25 8.36 4.08 13.71
CA LEU A 25 7.79 5.43 13.67
C LEU A 25 6.35 5.48 14.16
N SER A 26 5.60 4.41 14.01
CA SER A 26 4.17 4.40 14.33
C SER A 26 3.89 4.80 15.78
N GLN A 27 4.83 4.52 16.68
CA GLN A 27 4.73 4.91 18.08
C GLN A 27 5.00 6.40 18.31
N LYS A 28 5.81 7.01 17.44
CA LYS A 28 6.23 8.41 17.59
C LYS A 28 5.29 9.39 16.88
N PHE A 29 4.49 8.93 15.92
CA PHE A 29 3.66 9.80 15.08
C PHE A 29 2.23 9.94 15.56
N SER A 30 1.90 9.44 16.76
CA SER A 30 0.54 9.58 17.29
C SER A 30 0.09 11.04 17.41
N SER A 31 1.04 11.97 17.58
CA SER A 31 0.77 13.40 17.67
C SER A 31 0.98 14.18 16.37
N GLN A 32 1.35 13.49 15.26
CA GLN A 32 1.65 14.15 13.99
C GLN A 32 0.95 13.41 12.84
N PRO A 33 -0.35 13.69 12.65
CA PRO A 33 -1.16 12.92 11.70
C PRO A 33 -0.68 13.03 10.24
N TYR A 34 -0.09 14.14 9.84
CA TYR A 34 0.45 14.28 8.48
C TYR A 34 1.54 13.24 8.20
N TRP A 35 2.50 13.12 9.11
CA TRP A 35 3.59 12.16 8.95
C TRP A 35 3.11 10.73 9.09
N ALA A 36 2.10 10.50 9.94
CA ALA A 36 1.47 9.19 10.05
C ALA A 36 0.83 8.79 8.73
N ALA A 37 0.11 9.71 8.09
CA ALA A 37 -0.52 9.45 6.79
C ALA A 37 0.51 9.16 5.70
N LYS A 38 1.58 9.97 5.62
CA LYS A 38 2.65 9.74 4.65
C LYS A 38 3.34 8.39 4.87
N SER A 39 3.54 8.02 6.13
CA SER A 39 4.18 6.75 6.48
C SER A 39 3.30 5.56 6.08
N LEU A 40 1.98 5.66 6.30
CA LEU A 40 1.05 4.61 5.88
C LEU A 40 1.04 4.46 4.35
N LEU A 41 1.05 5.57 3.63
CA LEU A 41 1.11 5.52 2.18
C LEU A 41 2.38 4.82 1.70
N LEU A 42 3.52 5.16 2.29
CA LEU A 42 4.80 4.53 1.94
C LEU A 42 4.79 3.04 2.27
N MET A 43 4.22 2.67 3.42
CA MET A 43 4.08 1.26 3.81
C MET A 43 3.23 0.49 2.79
N ALA A 44 2.12 1.06 2.34
CA ALA A 44 1.29 0.44 1.33
C ALA A 44 2.04 0.24 0.01
N GLN A 45 2.80 1.26 -0.41
CA GLN A 45 3.63 1.17 -1.61
C GLN A 45 4.66 0.05 -1.48
N ASN A 46 5.28 -0.10 -0.31
CA ASN A 46 6.26 -1.16 -0.06
C ASN A 46 5.61 -2.54 -0.13
N PHE A 47 4.44 -2.72 0.48
CA PHE A 47 3.74 -4.00 0.40
C PHE A 47 3.36 -4.36 -1.03
N TYR A 48 2.87 -3.37 -1.79
CA TYR A 48 2.53 -3.62 -3.19
C TYR A 48 3.77 -4.01 -4.01
N ALA A 49 4.90 -3.37 -3.74
CA ALA A 49 6.15 -3.67 -4.44
C ALA A 49 6.64 -5.09 -4.20
N VAL A 50 6.41 -5.64 -3.00
CA VAL A 50 6.73 -7.04 -2.69
C VAL A 50 5.58 -7.99 -3.01
N LYS A 51 4.58 -7.52 -3.76
CA LYS A 51 3.44 -8.30 -4.25
C LYS A 51 2.47 -8.74 -3.15
N ASP A 52 2.45 -8.01 -2.03
CA ASP A 52 1.48 -8.24 -0.96
C ASP A 52 0.30 -7.28 -1.12
N ALA A 53 -0.53 -7.55 -2.11
CA ALA A 53 -1.68 -6.70 -2.43
C ALA A 53 -2.71 -6.67 -1.30
N PHE A 54 -2.84 -7.73 -0.53
CA PHE A 54 -3.78 -7.80 0.58
C PHE A 54 -3.43 -6.77 1.66
N GLN A 55 -2.17 -6.75 2.09
CA GLN A 55 -1.72 -5.79 3.11
C GLN A 55 -1.76 -4.37 2.57
N ALA A 56 -1.35 -4.17 1.32
CA ALA A 56 -1.40 -2.85 0.70
C ALA A 56 -2.82 -2.31 0.67
N THR A 57 -3.79 -3.13 0.26
CA THR A 57 -5.20 -2.74 0.21
C THR A 57 -5.73 -2.36 1.58
N TYR A 58 -5.45 -3.18 2.59
CA TYR A 58 -5.89 -2.92 3.95
C TYR A 58 -5.37 -1.57 4.46
N ILE A 59 -4.09 -1.31 4.25
CA ILE A 59 -3.47 -0.05 4.70
C ILE A 59 -4.05 1.14 3.95
N LEU A 60 -4.25 1.01 2.63
CA LEU A 60 -4.82 2.11 1.82
C LEU A 60 -6.25 2.44 2.23
N GLU A 61 -7.08 1.44 2.48
CA GLU A 61 -8.45 1.67 2.93
C GLU A 61 -8.47 2.38 4.29
N SER A 62 -7.60 1.97 5.21
CA SER A 62 -7.46 2.60 6.51
C SER A 62 -6.99 4.06 6.38
N LEU A 63 -6.02 4.30 5.50
CA LEU A 63 -5.51 5.64 5.23
C LEU A 63 -6.62 6.56 4.70
N ILE A 64 -7.36 6.10 3.70
CA ILE A 64 -8.42 6.89 3.08
C ILE A 64 -9.53 7.20 4.08
N GLU A 65 -9.87 6.26 4.94
CA GLU A 65 -10.94 6.45 5.92
C GLU A 65 -10.55 7.42 7.04
N ASN A 66 -9.31 7.35 7.51
CA ASN A 66 -8.90 8.03 8.74
C ASN A 66 -8.12 9.33 8.54
N TYR A 67 -7.71 9.67 7.33
CA TYR A 67 -6.83 10.81 7.06
C TYR A 67 -7.36 11.71 5.95
N LYS A 68 -8.67 11.92 5.92
CA LYS A 68 -9.34 12.73 4.88
C LYS A 68 -8.92 14.19 4.88
N GLN A 69 -8.32 14.67 5.97
CA GLN A 69 -7.81 16.03 6.08
C GLN A 69 -6.59 16.29 5.19
N PHE A 70 -6.01 15.27 4.59
CA PHE A 70 -4.83 15.39 3.73
C PHE A 70 -5.17 14.95 2.30
N PRO A 71 -5.86 15.80 1.51
CA PRO A 71 -6.42 15.38 0.23
C PRO A 71 -5.38 14.90 -0.79
N GLU A 72 -4.17 15.45 -0.78
CA GLU A 72 -3.12 15.03 -1.71
C GLU A 72 -2.65 13.62 -1.42
N ILE A 73 -2.47 13.29 -0.14
CA ILE A 73 -2.08 11.94 0.29
C ILE A 73 -3.20 10.95 -0.05
N ILE A 74 -4.45 11.32 0.23
CA ILE A 74 -5.61 10.49 -0.07
C ILE A 74 -5.71 10.22 -1.56
N LYS A 75 -5.51 11.24 -2.40
CA LYS A 75 -5.57 11.08 -3.85
C LYS A 75 -4.53 10.07 -4.34
N THR A 76 -3.31 10.17 -3.85
CA THR A 76 -2.25 9.21 -4.20
C THR A 76 -2.63 7.80 -3.74
N GLY A 77 -3.17 7.68 -2.53
CA GLY A 77 -3.63 6.40 -1.99
C GLY A 77 -4.76 5.79 -2.80
N GLU A 78 -5.74 6.60 -3.18
CA GLU A 78 -6.85 6.14 -4.02
C GLU A 78 -6.39 5.67 -5.38
N THR A 79 -5.44 6.38 -5.99
CA THR A 79 -4.86 5.99 -7.28
C THR A 79 -4.21 4.61 -7.17
N LEU A 80 -3.41 4.40 -6.14
CA LEU A 80 -2.76 3.11 -5.93
C LEU A 80 -3.78 2.01 -5.66
N LEU A 81 -4.79 2.28 -4.83
CA LEU A 81 -5.84 1.31 -4.52
C LEU A 81 -6.59 0.89 -5.78
N ASN A 82 -6.92 1.86 -6.65
CA ASN A 82 -7.60 1.57 -7.91
C ASN A 82 -6.72 0.72 -8.83
N GLN A 83 -5.42 1.00 -8.90
CA GLN A 83 -4.48 0.18 -9.68
C GLN A 83 -4.45 -1.26 -9.19
N ILE A 84 -4.43 -1.45 -7.87
CA ILE A 84 -4.43 -2.79 -7.28
C ILE A 84 -5.71 -3.52 -7.62
N LYS A 85 -6.86 -2.87 -7.48
CA LYS A 85 -8.17 -3.48 -7.77
C LYS A 85 -8.32 -3.84 -9.24
N GLU A 86 -7.87 -2.98 -10.14
CA GLU A 86 -7.89 -3.26 -11.58
C GLU A 86 -7.04 -4.49 -11.91
N LYS A 87 -5.85 -4.56 -11.34
CA LYS A 87 -4.96 -5.68 -11.58
C LYS A 87 -5.52 -6.98 -11.02
N GLN A 88 -6.12 -6.94 -9.85
CA GLN A 88 -6.79 -8.12 -9.27
C GLN A 88 -7.97 -8.56 -10.11
N ALA A 89 -8.76 -7.63 -10.64
CA ALA A 89 -9.89 -7.95 -11.50
C ALA A 89 -9.41 -8.64 -12.79
N GLU A 90 -8.33 -8.18 -13.39
CA GLU A 90 -7.72 -8.80 -14.57
C GLU A 90 -7.26 -10.21 -14.28
N GLN A 91 -6.59 -10.42 -13.15
CA GLN A 91 -6.10 -11.74 -12.73
C GLN A 91 -7.26 -12.69 -12.45
N ASN A 92 -8.31 -12.22 -11.79
CA ASN A 92 -9.48 -13.02 -11.47
C ASN A 92 -10.24 -13.42 -12.74
N ALA A 93 -10.38 -12.49 -13.69
CA ALA A 93 -11.01 -12.78 -14.98
C ALA A 93 -10.23 -13.86 -15.74
N SER A 94 -8.90 -13.75 -15.75
CA SER A 94 -8.04 -14.74 -16.40
C SER A 94 -8.16 -16.11 -15.74
N LEU A 95 -8.17 -16.16 -14.41
CA LEU A 95 -8.34 -17.41 -13.67
C LEU A 95 -9.71 -18.04 -13.90
N SER A 96 -10.77 -17.22 -13.94
CA SER A 96 -12.13 -17.71 -14.23
C SER A 96 -12.22 -18.33 -15.61
N GLN A 97 -11.61 -17.70 -16.60
CA GLN A 97 -11.57 -18.24 -17.98
C GLN A 97 -10.80 -19.56 -18.04
N SER A 98 -9.66 -19.65 -17.37
CA SER A 98 -8.90 -20.89 -17.28
C SER A 98 -9.69 -22.02 -16.63
N SER A 99 -10.36 -21.72 -15.52
CA SER A 99 -11.17 -22.69 -14.81
C SER A 99 -12.35 -23.19 -15.67
N ALA A 100 -13.03 -22.28 -16.36
CA ALA A 100 -14.14 -22.62 -17.24
C ALA A 100 -13.66 -23.53 -18.37
N THR A 101 -12.49 -23.24 -18.95
CA THR A 101 -11.91 -24.06 -20.01
C THR A 101 -11.59 -25.46 -19.51
N ASN A 102 -11.04 -25.57 -18.31
CA ASN A 102 -10.72 -26.87 -17.72
C ASN A 102 -11.94 -27.70 -17.40
N GLU A 103 -13.03 -27.07 -16.98
CA GLU A 103 -14.30 -27.76 -16.68
C GLU A 103 -14.95 -28.35 -17.92
N ILE A 104 -14.77 -27.72 -19.06
CA ILE A 104 -15.33 -28.20 -20.34
C ILE A 104 -14.60 -29.42 -20.83
N GLN A 105 -13.35 -29.55 -20.49
CA GLN A 105 -12.54 -30.72 -20.88
C GLN A 105 -12.76 -31.92 -19.96
#